data_0bea9eeec6d2637c573e83e634fd66aa
#
_entry.id   0bea9eeec6d2637c573e83e634fd66aa
#
_cell.length_a   1.000
_cell.length_b   1.000
_cell.length_c   1.000
_cell.angle_alpha   90.00
_cell.angle_beta   90.00
_cell.angle_gamma   90.00
#
_symmetry.space_group_name_H-M   'P 1'
#
loop_
_entity.id
_entity.type
_entity.pdbx_description
1 polymer ?
#
loop_
_entity_poly.entity_id
_entity_poly.type
_entity_poly.pdbx_seq_one_letter_code
_entity_poly.pdbx_strand_id
1 'polypeptide(L)'
;GPDGTLNGNLVLRGGGDPGLSTRFWRAPAEGPMTTLARMIATSGIRRVTGDLIADATAFEQQRVPDGWLPRYLEAGYAARVSALSMNENLATVVITPHASGTSVSLDPPSSTVPVINNSRVVAGSKGAKLTIRRLTDGRIDVRGWIGSRAGTRAYLVVIDDPAPWVAGTLRSALAAQGVTVDGQVRIAPTPPEAVPVAQLASPPLTRLAAVMNRESINHVAELLFRDVAFAASPDRVGSAALGNTLLQKFMAEKVGGSAEDVYAADGSGLSTLDRVTARSLVQLLAHAHGSPWAADFHASLPVAGESELLRHRMRYTPAHGNLHAKTGTTNDVIALAGYVTARNGEILAFAFIYNGRDRWNAREAIDVSGATLAAFARQ
;
A
#
# COMPACT_ATOMS: atom_id res chain seq x y z
N GLY A 1 -4.57 36.96 -2.86
CA GLY A 1 -4.58 38.29 -3.46
C GLY A 1 -5.08 38.25 -4.90
N PRO A 2 -5.46 39.38 -5.48
CA PRO A 2 -5.98 39.44 -6.86
C PRO A 2 -4.94 39.08 -7.93
N ASP A 3 -3.66 39.03 -7.57
CA ASP A 3 -2.52 38.66 -8.40
C ASP A 3 -2.25 37.12 -8.34
N GLY A 4 -3.08 36.38 -7.63
CA GLY A 4 -2.89 34.94 -7.39
C GLY A 4 -1.91 34.60 -6.26
N THR A 5 -1.54 35.60 -5.43
CA THR A 5 -0.69 35.36 -4.26
C THR A 5 -1.51 34.88 -3.07
N LEU A 6 -1.17 33.68 -2.55
CA LEU A 6 -1.63 33.20 -1.26
C LEU A 6 -0.66 33.71 -0.18
N ASN A 7 -1.13 34.70 0.63
CA ASN A 7 -0.37 35.21 1.76
C ASN A 7 -0.57 34.28 2.97
N GLY A 8 0.34 33.33 3.13
CA GLY A 8 0.30 32.33 4.17
C GLY A 8 0.73 30.95 3.68
N ASN A 9 0.40 29.92 4.42
CA ASN A 9 0.78 28.54 4.14
C ASN A 9 -0.24 27.85 3.22
N LEU A 10 0.26 26.90 2.43
CA LEU A 10 -0.56 25.91 1.75
C LEU A 10 -0.45 24.59 2.53
N VAL A 11 -1.58 23.96 2.86
CA VAL A 11 -1.60 22.70 3.62
C VAL A 11 -1.99 21.55 2.72
N LEU A 12 -1.20 20.50 2.72
CA LEU A 12 -1.54 19.18 2.15
C LEU A 12 -1.94 18.25 3.28
N ARG A 13 -3.24 17.97 3.41
CA ARG A 13 -3.77 17.08 4.45
C ARG A 13 -4.01 15.69 3.90
N GLY A 14 -3.42 14.69 4.55
CA GLY A 14 -3.67 13.27 4.29
C GLY A 14 -4.81 12.73 5.14
N GLY A 15 -5.74 12.01 4.50
CA GLY A 15 -6.87 11.35 5.15
C GLY A 15 -6.72 9.84 5.26
N GLY A 16 -5.54 9.27 4.99
CA GLY A 16 -5.36 7.82 4.99
C GLY A 16 -5.72 7.13 3.66
N ASP A 17 -6.06 7.89 2.62
CA ASP A 17 -6.51 7.35 1.34
C ASP A 17 -5.41 6.54 0.61
N PRO A 18 -5.56 5.19 0.47
CA PRO A 18 -4.64 4.38 -0.31
C PRO A 18 -4.76 4.59 -1.83
N GLY A 19 -5.81 5.28 -2.27
CA GLY A 19 -6.05 5.59 -3.68
C GLY A 19 -5.16 6.68 -4.25
N LEU A 20 -4.36 7.36 -3.42
CA LEU A 20 -3.35 8.32 -3.86
C LEU A 20 -2.13 7.60 -4.46
N SER A 21 -2.38 6.77 -5.46
CA SER A 21 -1.41 5.91 -6.12
C SER A 21 -1.68 5.85 -7.62
N THR A 22 -0.61 5.83 -8.40
CA THR A 22 -0.68 5.66 -9.88
C THR A 22 -1.39 4.38 -10.31
N ARG A 23 -1.53 3.37 -9.43
CA ARG A 23 -2.33 2.15 -9.68
C ARG A 23 -3.78 2.44 -10.00
N PHE A 24 -4.33 3.51 -9.44
CA PHE A 24 -5.73 3.89 -9.58
C PHE A 24 -5.96 4.95 -10.67
N TRP A 25 -4.90 5.44 -11.30
CA TRP A 25 -4.95 6.48 -12.33
C TRP A 25 -4.64 5.89 -13.71
N ARG A 26 -5.48 6.20 -14.70
CA ARG A 26 -5.39 5.58 -16.03
C ARG A 26 -4.26 6.11 -16.90
N ALA A 27 -3.76 7.31 -16.63
CA ALA A 27 -2.70 7.95 -17.40
C ALA A 27 -1.54 8.34 -16.47
N PRO A 28 -0.31 7.82 -16.68
CA PRO A 28 0.86 8.16 -15.87
C PRO A 28 1.18 9.66 -15.84
N ALA A 29 0.93 10.37 -16.96
CA ALA A 29 1.11 11.82 -17.06
C ALA A 29 0.13 12.64 -16.20
N GLU A 30 -0.94 12.02 -15.70
CA GLU A 30 -1.98 12.64 -14.88
C GLU A 30 -2.06 11.97 -13.50
N GLY A 31 -0.92 11.67 -12.90
CA GLY A 31 -0.87 11.15 -11.54
C GLY A 31 -1.53 12.07 -10.51
N PRO A 32 -1.82 11.56 -9.31
CA PRO A 32 -2.60 12.29 -8.30
C PRO A 32 -2.00 13.65 -7.96
N MET A 33 -0.67 13.76 -7.79
CA MET A 33 -0.03 15.04 -7.44
C MET A 33 -0.08 16.05 -8.59
N THR A 34 0.05 15.61 -9.84
CA THR A 34 -0.09 16.50 -11.02
C THR A 34 -1.52 17.04 -11.12
N THR A 35 -2.51 16.17 -10.88
CA THR A 35 -3.92 16.58 -10.88
C THR A 35 -4.21 17.57 -9.76
N LEU A 36 -3.75 17.32 -8.54
CA LEU A 36 -3.94 18.21 -7.41
C LEU A 36 -3.25 19.57 -7.67
N ALA A 37 -2.02 19.59 -8.17
CA ALA A 37 -1.30 20.81 -8.52
C ALA A 37 -2.02 21.61 -9.61
N ARG A 38 -2.57 20.94 -10.63
CA ARG A 38 -3.39 21.60 -11.67
C ARG A 38 -4.67 22.22 -11.08
N MET A 39 -5.37 21.53 -10.18
CA MET A 39 -6.55 22.06 -9.49
C MET A 39 -6.21 23.32 -8.69
N ILE A 40 -5.09 23.30 -7.94
CA ILE A 40 -4.60 24.46 -7.18
C ILE A 40 -4.25 25.61 -8.14
N ALA A 41 -3.55 25.36 -9.24
CA ALA A 41 -3.24 26.40 -10.24
C ALA A 41 -4.50 26.96 -10.88
N THR A 42 -5.51 26.12 -11.16
CA THR A 42 -6.78 26.53 -11.76
C THR A 42 -7.63 27.36 -10.79
N SER A 43 -7.49 27.17 -9.46
CA SER A 43 -8.16 28.03 -8.47
C SER A 43 -7.63 29.47 -8.44
N GLY A 44 -6.59 29.77 -9.24
CA GLY A 44 -6.01 31.12 -9.37
C GLY A 44 -4.74 31.33 -8.57
N ILE A 45 -4.30 30.35 -7.75
CA ILE A 45 -3.05 30.45 -6.99
C ILE A 45 -1.85 30.35 -7.94
N ARG A 46 -0.92 31.34 -7.84
CA ARG A 46 0.32 31.43 -8.61
C ARG A 46 1.56 31.44 -7.71
N ARG A 47 1.41 31.90 -6.48
CA ARG A 47 2.49 32.00 -5.50
C ARG A 47 1.97 31.77 -4.09
N VAL A 48 2.69 31.01 -3.30
CA VAL A 48 2.48 30.79 -1.87
C VAL A 48 3.65 31.43 -1.14
N THR A 49 3.40 32.45 -0.30
CA THR A 49 4.47 33.19 0.40
C THR A 49 5.00 32.45 1.63
N GLY A 50 4.18 31.57 2.20
CA GLY A 50 4.52 30.76 3.36
C GLY A 50 5.03 29.37 3.02
N ASP A 51 4.88 28.47 3.97
CA ASP A 51 5.34 27.08 3.90
C ASP A 51 4.30 26.15 3.21
N LEU A 52 4.77 25.03 2.70
CA LEU A 52 3.93 23.89 2.37
C LEU A 52 3.89 22.94 3.57
N ILE A 53 2.73 22.89 4.23
CA ILE A 53 2.52 22.09 5.42
C ILE A 53 2.06 20.68 5.02
N ALA A 54 2.73 19.64 5.53
CA ALA A 54 2.33 18.25 5.40
C ALA A 54 1.59 17.82 6.66
N ASP A 55 0.30 17.58 6.58
CA ASP A 55 -0.53 17.13 7.70
C ASP A 55 -0.84 15.64 7.54
N ALA A 56 -0.28 14.82 8.44
CA ALA A 56 -0.53 13.38 8.55
C ALA A 56 -1.19 13.00 9.88
N THR A 57 -1.79 13.95 10.58
CA THR A 57 -2.32 13.78 11.94
C THR A 57 -3.57 12.91 12.04
N ALA A 58 -4.17 12.53 10.90
CA ALA A 58 -5.28 11.58 10.90
C ALA A 58 -4.88 10.17 11.41
N PHE A 59 -3.59 9.83 11.41
CA PHE A 59 -3.08 8.59 12.00
C PHE A 59 -2.06 8.87 13.11
N GLU A 60 -1.86 7.86 13.97
CA GLU A 60 -0.77 7.84 14.93
C GLU A 60 0.59 8.01 14.27
N GLN A 61 1.59 8.43 15.04
CA GLN A 61 2.94 8.67 14.48
C GLN A 61 3.75 7.38 14.25
N GLN A 62 3.26 6.23 14.70
CA GLN A 62 3.92 4.95 14.53
C GLN A 62 3.86 4.51 13.06
N ARG A 63 4.99 4.62 12.36
CA ARG A 63 5.11 4.30 10.92
C ARG A 63 5.43 2.84 10.64
N VAL A 64 5.98 2.13 11.60
CA VAL A 64 6.30 0.71 11.54
C VAL A 64 5.44 0.01 12.58
N PRO A 65 4.47 -0.81 12.19
CA PRO A 65 3.66 -1.59 13.11
C PRO A 65 4.50 -2.50 14.02
N ASP A 66 3.99 -2.77 15.20
CA ASP A 66 4.64 -3.69 16.14
C ASP A 66 4.76 -5.09 15.54
N GLY A 67 5.88 -5.75 15.83
CA GLY A 67 6.14 -7.10 15.33
C GLY A 67 6.66 -7.18 13.88
N TRP A 68 6.81 -6.05 13.17
CA TRP A 68 7.52 -6.05 11.89
C TRP A 68 9.02 -6.24 12.13
N LEU A 69 9.59 -7.24 11.47
CA LEU A 69 11.00 -7.58 11.66
C LEU A 69 11.92 -6.61 10.90
N PRO A 70 13.07 -6.22 11.47
CA PRO A 70 14.00 -5.28 10.83
C PRO A 70 14.39 -5.67 9.40
N ARG A 71 14.53 -6.97 9.12
CA ARG A 71 14.85 -7.50 7.77
C ARG A 71 13.77 -7.23 6.72
N TYR A 72 12.55 -6.85 7.12
CA TYR A 72 11.45 -6.53 6.19
C TYR A 72 11.48 -5.07 5.74
N LEU A 73 12.08 -4.18 6.53
CA LEU A 73 11.91 -2.73 6.41
C LEU A 73 12.52 -2.10 5.14
N GLU A 74 13.33 -2.85 4.40
CA GLU A 74 13.85 -2.45 3.09
C GLU A 74 12.96 -2.92 1.93
N ALA A 75 11.99 -3.79 2.20
CA ALA A 75 11.12 -4.35 1.18
C ALA A 75 9.85 -3.53 1.01
N GLY A 76 9.37 -3.37 -0.22
CA GLY A 76 8.18 -2.58 -0.53
C GLY A 76 6.90 -3.05 0.18
N TYR A 77 6.80 -4.35 0.53
CA TYR A 77 5.68 -4.87 1.29
C TYR A 77 5.67 -4.44 2.78
N ALA A 78 6.75 -3.83 3.26
CA ALA A 78 6.87 -3.25 4.60
C ALA A 78 7.06 -1.73 4.54
N ALA A 79 6.41 -1.07 3.58
CA ALA A 79 6.43 0.37 3.44
C ALA A 79 5.82 1.05 4.68
N ARG A 80 6.36 2.23 5.03
CA ARG A 80 5.96 2.99 6.21
C ARG A 80 4.50 3.41 6.14
N VAL A 81 3.81 3.39 7.26
CA VAL A 81 2.40 3.79 7.37
C VAL A 81 2.31 5.27 7.70
N SER A 82 1.44 5.99 7.01
CA SER A 82 1.17 7.41 7.25
C SER A 82 -0.20 7.79 6.70
N ALA A 83 -0.91 8.70 7.35
CA ALA A 83 -2.16 9.24 6.83
C ALA A 83 -1.95 10.05 5.53
N LEU A 84 -0.77 10.65 5.36
CA LEU A 84 -0.36 11.27 4.11
C LEU A 84 0.60 10.33 3.39
N SER A 85 0.05 9.50 2.53
CA SER A 85 0.74 8.46 1.76
C SER A 85 0.50 8.62 0.27
N MET A 86 1.45 8.16 -0.56
CA MET A 86 1.33 8.13 -2.01
C MET A 86 2.13 6.94 -2.58
N ASN A 87 1.61 6.29 -3.63
CA ASN A 87 2.30 5.19 -4.32
C ASN A 87 2.83 4.12 -3.34
N GLU A 88 2.03 3.72 -2.36
CA GLU A 88 2.40 2.76 -1.30
C GLU A 88 3.66 3.18 -0.51
N ASN A 89 3.96 4.48 -0.47
CA ASN A 89 5.20 5.06 0.10
C ASN A 89 6.49 4.47 -0.50
N LEU A 90 6.41 4.17 -1.80
CA LEU A 90 7.50 3.72 -2.64
C LEU A 90 7.83 4.76 -3.70
N ALA A 91 9.12 5.01 -3.90
CA ALA A 91 9.62 5.81 -4.99
C ALA A 91 10.50 4.97 -5.92
N THR A 92 10.60 5.35 -7.16
CA THR A 92 11.49 4.70 -8.14
C THR A 92 12.74 5.54 -8.34
N VAL A 93 13.91 4.97 -8.09
CA VAL A 93 15.19 5.55 -8.49
C VAL A 93 15.48 5.12 -9.92
N VAL A 94 15.49 6.09 -10.83
CA VAL A 94 15.75 5.87 -12.26
C VAL A 94 17.17 6.27 -12.58
N ILE A 95 17.95 5.35 -13.16
CA ILE A 95 19.37 5.52 -13.47
C ILE A 95 19.57 5.30 -14.97
N THR A 96 20.02 6.33 -15.68
CA THR A 96 20.24 6.28 -17.12
C THR A 96 21.71 6.55 -17.44
N PRO A 97 22.38 5.66 -18.21
CA PRO A 97 23.74 5.90 -18.67
C PRO A 97 23.73 6.86 -19.87
N HIS A 98 24.68 7.79 -19.89
CA HIS A 98 24.96 8.74 -20.98
C HIS A 98 26.43 8.68 -21.36
N ALA A 99 26.81 9.31 -22.47
CA ALA A 99 28.19 9.38 -22.87
C ALA A 99 29.10 10.12 -21.85
N SER A 100 28.55 11.10 -21.15
CA SER A 100 29.24 11.94 -20.16
C SER A 100 29.13 11.45 -18.71
N GLY A 101 28.41 10.34 -18.43
CA GLY A 101 28.21 9.84 -17.09
C GLY A 101 26.82 9.25 -16.88
N THR A 102 26.30 9.28 -15.64
CA THR A 102 24.97 8.79 -15.29
C THR A 102 24.06 9.95 -14.89
N SER A 103 22.81 9.93 -15.32
CA SER A 103 21.75 10.70 -14.66
C SER A 103 21.00 9.79 -13.66
N VAL A 104 20.67 10.36 -12.51
CA VAL A 104 19.87 9.68 -11.49
C VAL A 104 18.73 10.61 -11.09
N SER A 105 17.52 10.10 -11.13
CA SER A 105 16.32 10.84 -10.74
C SER A 105 15.42 9.99 -9.85
N LEU A 106 14.54 10.65 -9.11
CA LEU A 106 13.47 10.03 -8.35
C LEU A 106 12.15 10.19 -9.12
N ASP A 107 11.37 9.13 -9.19
CA ASP A 107 10.05 9.13 -9.79
C ASP A 107 9.00 8.63 -8.76
N PRO A 108 8.02 9.48 -8.39
CA PRO A 108 7.87 10.88 -8.76
C PRO A 108 8.97 11.77 -8.14
N PRO A 109 9.31 12.90 -8.78
CA PRO A 109 10.31 13.82 -8.25
C PRO A 109 9.79 14.49 -6.98
N SER A 110 10.67 14.65 -5.98
CA SER A 110 10.32 15.29 -4.70
C SER A 110 11.41 16.26 -4.28
N SER A 111 11.03 17.46 -3.86
CA SER A 111 11.97 18.49 -3.41
C SER A 111 12.57 18.19 -2.03
N THR A 112 12.06 17.20 -1.31
CA THR A 112 12.48 16.86 0.07
C THR A 112 13.33 15.60 0.16
N VAL A 113 13.51 14.86 -0.93
CA VAL A 113 14.33 13.63 -0.97
C VAL A 113 15.47 13.81 -1.97
N PRO A 114 16.60 14.37 -1.53
CA PRO A 114 17.77 14.53 -2.41
C PRO A 114 18.37 13.19 -2.77
N VAL A 115 18.80 13.07 -4.03
CA VAL A 115 19.54 11.90 -4.55
C VAL A 115 21.00 12.24 -4.76
N ILE A 116 21.88 11.44 -4.15
CA ILE A 116 23.33 11.55 -4.31
C ILE A 116 23.78 10.54 -5.38
N ASN A 117 24.31 11.05 -6.48
CA ASN A 117 24.79 10.20 -7.56
C ASN A 117 26.31 9.99 -7.47
N ASN A 118 26.70 8.82 -6.96
CA ASN A 118 28.06 8.30 -6.91
C ASN A 118 28.26 7.12 -7.87
N SER A 119 27.41 7.01 -8.90
CA SER A 119 27.52 5.97 -9.92
C SER A 119 28.35 6.43 -11.12
N ARG A 120 28.88 5.46 -11.89
CA ARG A 120 29.70 5.72 -13.08
C ARG A 120 29.30 4.85 -14.26
N VAL A 121 29.63 5.28 -15.46
CA VAL A 121 29.43 4.51 -16.69
C VAL A 121 30.67 3.65 -16.99
N VAL A 122 30.45 2.42 -17.43
CA VAL A 122 31.48 1.52 -17.96
C VAL A 122 31.23 1.31 -19.44
N ALA A 123 32.21 1.73 -20.26
CA ALA A 123 32.14 1.67 -21.72
C ALA A 123 31.94 0.22 -22.21
N GLY A 124 31.13 0.05 -23.26
CA GLY A 124 30.92 -1.23 -23.94
C GLY A 124 30.10 -2.28 -23.18
N SER A 125 29.88 -2.13 -21.87
CA SER A 125 29.10 -3.10 -21.04
C SER A 125 27.60 -2.97 -21.26
N LYS A 126 26.88 -4.11 -21.15
CA LYS A 126 25.40 -4.21 -21.05
C LYS A 126 24.93 -4.47 -19.62
N GLY A 127 25.85 -4.68 -18.66
CA GLY A 127 25.56 -4.99 -17.27
C GLY A 127 25.42 -3.75 -16.40
N ALA A 128 25.00 -3.97 -15.16
CA ALA A 128 25.02 -2.98 -14.10
C ALA A 128 25.30 -3.66 -12.76
N LYS A 129 26.05 -2.98 -11.88
CA LYS A 129 26.19 -3.34 -10.46
C LYS A 129 26.01 -2.07 -9.67
N LEU A 130 24.78 -1.85 -9.23
CA LEU A 130 24.34 -0.65 -8.54
C LEU A 130 23.89 -1.00 -7.12
N THR A 131 24.17 -0.13 -6.19
CA THR A 131 23.68 -0.18 -4.81
C THR A 131 22.95 1.12 -4.54
N ILE A 132 21.70 1.01 -4.11
CA ILE A 132 20.86 2.13 -3.70
C ILE A 132 20.67 2.01 -2.19
N ARG A 133 20.99 3.05 -1.45
CA ARG A 133 20.87 3.09 0.00
C ARG A 133 20.12 4.33 0.44
N ARG A 134 19.19 4.16 1.37
CA ARG A 134 18.64 5.28 2.14
C ARG A 134 19.63 5.62 3.24
N LEU A 135 19.90 6.91 3.40
CA LEU A 135 20.71 7.43 4.49
C LEU A 135 19.82 7.84 5.65
N THR A 136 20.37 7.93 6.86
CA THR A 136 19.63 8.30 8.06
C THR A 136 19.04 9.71 8.02
N ASP A 137 19.55 10.57 7.15
CA ASP A 137 19.06 11.92 6.90
C ASP A 137 17.99 12.00 5.78
N GLY A 138 17.50 10.86 5.31
CA GLY A 138 16.47 10.75 4.28
C GLY A 138 16.95 10.86 2.83
N ARG A 139 18.26 11.13 2.60
CA ARG A 139 18.83 11.14 1.26
C ARG A 139 18.95 9.73 0.69
N ILE A 140 18.90 9.61 -0.64
CA ILE A 140 19.14 8.36 -1.37
C ILE A 140 20.52 8.43 -2.02
N ASP A 141 21.40 7.48 -1.68
CA ASP A 141 22.75 7.37 -2.22
C ASP A 141 22.81 6.23 -3.24
N VAL A 142 23.22 6.54 -4.46
CA VAL A 142 23.35 5.60 -5.59
C VAL A 142 24.82 5.42 -5.91
N ARG A 143 25.34 4.20 -5.76
CA ARG A 143 26.75 3.86 -5.98
C ARG A 143 26.91 2.71 -6.96
N GLY A 144 28.09 2.63 -7.57
CA GLY A 144 28.47 1.50 -8.41
C GLY A 144 28.66 1.88 -9.87
N TRP A 145 28.26 0.99 -10.78
CA TRP A 145 28.43 1.24 -12.20
C TRP A 145 27.28 0.67 -13.03
N ILE A 146 27.07 1.31 -14.19
CA ILE A 146 26.14 0.87 -15.23
C ILE A 146 26.86 0.91 -16.58
N GLY A 147 26.63 -0.10 -17.40
CA GLY A 147 27.22 -0.16 -18.73
C GLY A 147 26.60 0.85 -19.69
N SER A 148 27.42 1.42 -20.59
CA SER A 148 26.94 2.38 -21.58
C SER A 148 25.88 1.82 -22.55
N ARG A 149 25.74 0.47 -22.62
CA ARG A 149 24.74 -0.25 -23.41
C ARG A 149 23.71 -0.98 -22.57
N ALA A 150 23.64 -0.69 -21.26
CA ALA A 150 22.73 -1.38 -20.34
C ALA A 150 21.28 -0.87 -20.44
N GLY A 151 21.06 0.32 -21.01
CA GLY A 151 19.78 1.02 -20.95
C GLY A 151 19.46 1.54 -19.54
N THR A 152 18.34 2.22 -19.41
CA THR A 152 17.83 2.74 -18.12
C THR A 152 17.53 1.61 -17.16
N ARG A 153 17.81 1.81 -15.87
CA ARG A 153 17.46 0.92 -14.77
C ARG A 153 16.57 1.65 -13.78
N ALA A 154 15.59 0.93 -13.23
CA ALA A 154 14.64 1.43 -12.25
C ALA A 154 14.66 0.53 -11.02
N TYR A 155 14.71 1.14 -9.83
CA TYR A 155 14.77 0.44 -8.55
C TYR A 155 13.77 1.06 -7.59
N LEU A 156 12.87 0.25 -7.03
CA LEU A 156 11.94 0.69 -5.98
C LEU A 156 12.70 0.86 -4.66
N VAL A 157 12.40 1.95 -3.96
CA VAL A 157 12.90 2.25 -2.62
C VAL A 157 11.75 2.62 -1.70
N VAL A 158 11.81 2.15 -0.47
CA VAL A 158 10.86 2.53 0.58
C VAL A 158 11.20 3.93 1.08
N ILE A 159 10.21 4.78 1.24
CA ILE A 159 10.36 6.12 1.83
C ILE A 159 10.15 6.03 3.35
N ASP A 160 11.14 6.46 4.14
CA ASP A 160 11.07 6.38 5.60
C ASP A 160 10.18 7.46 6.21
N ASP A 161 10.12 8.64 5.58
CA ASP A 161 9.26 9.75 5.99
C ASP A 161 8.27 10.11 4.87
N PRO A 162 7.07 9.48 4.85
CA PRO A 162 6.13 9.68 3.75
C PRO A 162 5.57 11.11 3.65
N ALA A 163 5.18 11.72 4.77
CA ALA A 163 4.47 13.00 4.72
C ALA A 163 5.29 14.13 4.06
N PRO A 164 6.54 14.42 4.45
CA PRO A 164 7.35 15.41 3.76
C PRO A 164 7.68 15.01 2.32
N TRP A 165 7.84 13.71 2.03
CA TRP A 165 8.07 13.26 0.66
C TRP A 165 6.88 13.55 -0.25
N VAL A 166 5.65 13.27 0.19
CA VAL A 166 4.42 13.55 -0.57
C VAL A 166 4.25 15.06 -0.78
N ALA A 167 4.48 15.87 0.26
CA ALA A 167 4.44 17.33 0.13
C ALA A 167 5.53 17.85 -0.81
N GLY A 168 6.74 17.30 -0.74
CA GLY A 168 7.84 17.63 -1.65
C GLY A 168 7.51 17.28 -3.10
N THR A 169 6.76 16.19 -3.32
CA THR A 169 6.26 15.81 -4.65
C THR A 169 5.19 16.80 -5.13
N LEU A 170 4.26 17.20 -4.26
CA LEU A 170 3.31 18.25 -4.60
C LEU A 170 4.02 19.56 -4.94
N ARG A 171 5.04 19.97 -4.16
CA ARG A 171 5.83 21.19 -4.47
C ARG A 171 6.46 21.11 -5.86
N SER A 172 7.02 19.97 -6.24
CA SER A 172 7.58 19.75 -7.56
C SER A 172 6.51 19.82 -8.65
N ALA A 173 5.34 19.24 -8.41
CA ALA A 173 4.20 19.28 -9.32
C ALA A 173 3.63 20.69 -9.47
N LEU A 174 3.56 21.47 -8.38
CA LEU A 174 3.14 22.88 -8.39
C LEU A 174 4.07 23.73 -9.24
N ALA A 175 5.39 23.57 -9.08
CA ALA A 175 6.39 24.27 -9.89
C ALA A 175 6.20 23.96 -11.39
N ALA A 176 5.91 22.72 -11.75
CA ALA A 176 5.61 22.32 -13.13
C ALA A 176 4.30 22.96 -13.68
N GLN A 177 3.38 23.36 -12.81
CA GLN A 177 2.15 24.10 -13.16
C GLN A 177 2.33 25.63 -13.06
N GLY A 178 3.56 26.13 -12.84
CA GLY A 178 3.85 27.57 -12.70
C GLY A 178 3.45 28.17 -11.35
N VAL A 179 3.25 27.35 -10.32
CA VAL A 179 2.97 27.80 -8.95
C VAL A 179 4.24 27.69 -8.11
N THR A 180 4.66 28.83 -7.50
CA THR A 180 5.85 28.87 -6.64
C THR A 180 5.45 28.79 -5.16
N VAL A 181 6.30 28.14 -4.36
CA VAL A 181 6.20 28.10 -2.88
C VAL A 181 7.50 28.64 -2.31
N ASP A 182 7.46 29.80 -1.69
CA ASP A 182 8.65 30.51 -1.19
C ASP A 182 9.25 29.83 0.07
N GLY A 183 8.38 29.34 0.95
CA GLY A 183 8.77 28.70 2.20
C GLY A 183 9.27 27.27 2.06
N GLN A 184 9.35 26.56 3.19
CA GLN A 184 9.83 25.19 3.27
C GLN A 184 8.68 24.18 3.35
N VAL A 185 8.98 22.89 3.18
CA VAL A 185 8.07 21.80 3.56
C VAL A 185 8.22 21.57 5.06
N ARG A 186 7.09 21.61 5.80
CA ARG A 186 7.05 21.36 7.25
C ARG A 186 5.94 20.37 7.60
N ILE A 187 6.11 19.66 8.70
CA ILE A 187 5.08 18.76 9.26
C ILE A 187 4.36 19.51 10.38
N ALA A 188 3.05 19.69 10.22
CA ALA A 188 2.19 20.26 11.24
C ALA A 188 0.73 19.88 10.98
N PRO A 189 -0.14 19.96 12.00
CA PRO A 189 -1.59 19.80 11.79
C PRO A 189 -2.15 20.95 10.96
N THR A 190 -3.25 20.67 10.26
CA THR A 190 -4.04 21.69 9.55
C THR A 190 -4.62 22.68 10.54
N PRO A 191 -4.38 24.01 10.39
CA PRO A 191 -5.01 25.01 11.22
C PRO A 191 -6.54 24.98 11.10
N PRO A 192 -7.29 25.24 12.20
CA PRO A 192 -8.77 25.20 12.18
C PRO A 192 -9.41 26.15 11.17
N GLU A 193 -8.75 27.28 10.90
CA GLU A 193 -9.19 28.30 9.96
C GLU A 193 -8.85 28.01 8.49
N ALA A 194 -8.18 26.89 8.20
CA ALA A 194 -7.79 26.56 6.84
C ALA A 194 -9.01 26.33 5.94
N VAL A 195 -8.98 26.93 4.75
CA VAL A 195 -10.05 26.83 3.76
C VAL A 195 -9.65 25.85 2.66
N PRO A 196 -10.50 24.88 2.30
CA PRO A 196 -10.21 23.92 1.23
C PRO A 196 -10.07 24.65 -0.13
N VAL A 197 -9.01 24.32 -0.87
CA VAL A 197 -8.72 24.85 -2.22
C VAL A 197 -8.94 23.77 -3.28
N ALA A 198 -8.50 22.55 -3.01
CA ALA A 198 -8.60 21.43 -3.91
C ALA A 198 -8.73 20.13 -3.12
N GLN A 199 -9.38 19.13 -3.71
CA GLN A 199 -9.56 17.82 -3.10
C GLN A 199 -9.53 16.73 -4.16
N LEU A 200 -8.88 15.62 -3.85
CA LEU A 200 -8.98 14.37 -4.60
C LEU A 200 -9.90 13.41 -3.85
N ALA A 201 -10.82 12.80 -4.56
CA ALA A 201 -11.67 11.76 -4.00
C ALA A 201 -10.98 10.39 -4.11
N SER A 202 -11.13 9.57 -3.06
CA SER A 202 -10.71 8.18 -3.07
C SER A 202 -11.46 7.37 -4.14
N PRO A 203 -10.83 6.36 -4.75
CA PRO A 203 -11.55 5.35 -5.51
C PRO A 203 -12.59 4.64 -4.64
N PRO A 204 -13.64 4.03 -5.22
CA PRO A 204 -14.59 3.21 -4.47
C PRO A 204 -13.88 2.13 -3.66
N LEU A 205 -14.37 1.86 -2.43
CA LEU A 205 -13.78 0.85 -1.54
C LEU A 205 -13.68 -0.54 -2.19
N THR A 206 -14.65 -0.91 -3.02
CA THR A 206 -14.65 -2.17 -3.80
C THR A 206 -13.42 -2.28 -4.70
N ARG A 207 -12.98 -1.18 -5.31
CA ARG A 207 -11.77 -1.14 -6.14
C ARG A 207 -10.50 -1.22 -5.30
N LEU A 208 -10.46 -0.53 -4.15
CA LEU A 208 -9.34 -0.61 -3.21
C LEU A 208 -9.20 -2.03 -2.66
N ALA A 209 -10.30 -2.65 -2.23
CA ALA A 209 -10.34 -4.02 -1.73
C ALA A 209 -9.92 -5.04 -2.80
N ALA A 210 -10.33 -4.86 -4.05
CA ALA A 210 -9.94 -5.75 -5.15
C ALA A 210 -8.42 -5.71 -5.39
N VAL A 211 -7.81 -4.52 -5.43
CA VAL A 211 -6.35 -4.37 -5.57
C VAL A 211 -5.63 -4.94 -4.35
N MET A 212 -6.09 -4.61 -3.15
CA MET A 212 -5.53 -5.12 -1.90
C MET A 212 -5.51 -6.65 -1.86
N ASN A 213 -6.61 -7.29 -2.16
CA ASN A 213 -6.74 -8.76 -2.06
C ASN A 213 -6.01 -9.48 -3.20
N ARG A 214 -6.17 -9.02 -4.44
CA ARG A 214 -5.61 -9.68 -5.64
C ARG A 214 -4.10 -9.55 -5.71
N GLU A 215 -3.57 -8.35 -5.48
CA GLU A 215 -2.13 -8.09 -5.54
C GLU A 215 -1.44 -8.21 -4.17
N SER A 216 -2.22 -8.43 -3.08
CA SER A 216 -1.73 -8.55 -1.71
C SER A 216 -0.92 -7.31 -1.26
N ILE A 217 -1.51 -6.13 -1.43
CA ILE A 217 -0.85 -4.86 -1.10
C ILE A 217 -1.02 -4.56 0.39
N ASN A 218 0.00 -4.86 1.18
CA ASN A 218 0.01 -4.65 2.63
C ASN A 218 -0.31 -3.19 3.00
N HIS A 219 0.26 -2.24 2.26
CA HIS A 219 0.08 -0.81 2.55
C HIS A 219 -1.40 -0.39 2.48
N VAL A 220 -2.17 -0.91 1.51
CA VAL A 220 -3.61 -0.63 1.42
C VAL A 220 -4.34 -1.19 2.64
N ALA A 221 -4.00 -2.41 3.07
CA ALA A 221 -4.60 -3.01 4.26
C ALA A 221 -4.28 -2.22 5.54
N GLU A 222 -3.04 -1.74 5.69
CA GLU A 222 -2.61 -0.90 6.80
C GLU A 222 -3.37 0.42 6.88
N LEU A 223 -3.58 1.09 5.74
CA LEU A 223 -4.32 2.35 5.72
C LEU A 223 -5.79 2.11 6.03
N LEU A 224 -6.45 1.15 5.40
CA LEU A 224 -7.86 0.83 5.67
C LEU A 224 -8.10 0.41 7.13
N PHE A 225 -7.16 -0.31 7.74
CA PHE A 225 -7.24 -0.69 9.15
C PHE A 225 -7.24 0.53 10.08
N ARG A 226 -6.41 1.54 9.77
CA ARG A 226 -6.38 2.79 10.54
C ARG A 226 -7.51 3.74 10.17
N ASP A 227 -8.05 3.68 8.96
CA ASP A 227 -9.23 4.47 8.57
C ASP A 227 -10.48 4.06 9.36
N VAL A 228 -10.67 2.75 9.58
CA VAL A 228 -11.74 2.27 10.46
C VAL A 228 -11.56 2.81 11.88
N ALA A 229 -10.33 2.79 12.40
CA ALA A 229 -10.01 3.35 13.71
C ALA A 229 -10.22 4.88 13.75
N PHE A 230 -9.77 5.61 12.73
CA PHE A 230 -9.98 7.05 12.59
C PHE A 230 -11.47 7.43 12.61
N ALA A 231 -12.30 6.68 11.88
CA ALA A 231 -13.74 6.92 11.82
C ALA A 231 -14.44 6.76 13.18
N ALA A 232 -13.96 5.83 14.02
CA ALA A 232 -14.49 5.52 15.33
C ALA A 232 -13.83 6.30 16.48
N SER A 233 -12.68 6.94 16.23
CA SER A 233 -11.91 7.66 17.26
C SER A 233 -12.57 8.99 17.63
N PRO A 234 -12.80 9.27 18.92
CA PRO A 234 -13.25 10.59 19.38
C PRO A 234 -12.26 11.70 19.05
N ASP A 235 -10.95 11.39 19.12
CA ASP A 235 -9.87 12.33 18.86
C ASP A 235 -9.51 12.43 17.38
N ARG A 236 -10.24 11.71 16.51
CA ARG A 236 -9.98 11.67 15.07
C ARG A 236 -8.54 11.27 14.72
N VAL A 237 -8.02 10.26 15.43
CA VAL A 237 -6.71 9.64 15.18
C VAL A 237 -6.88 8.14 14.98
N GLY A 238 -6.53 7.64 13.82
CA GLY A 238 -6.52 6.21 13.51
C GLY A 238 -5.26 5.54 14.06
N SER A 239 -5.43 4.51 14.91
CA SER A 239 -4.33 3.74 15.49
C SER A 239 -4.54 2.24 15.31
N ALA A 240 -3.43 1.48 15.30
CA ALA A 240 -3.49 0.02 15.24
C ALA A 240 -4.18 -0.56 16.48
N ALA A 241 -3.95 -0.01 17.66
CA ALA A 241 -4.57 -0.45 18.91
C ALA A 241 -6.11 -0.33 18.87
N LEU A 242 -6.63 0.82 18.41
CA LEU A 242 -8.08 1.00 18.25
C LEU A 242 -8.61 0.11 17.13
N GLY A 243 -7.88 -0.05 16.03
CA GLY A 243 -8.23 -0.97 14.95
C GLY A 243 -8.40 -2.42 15.44
N ASN A 244 -7.47 -2.91 16.27
CA ASN A 244 -7.59 -4.21 16.92
C ASN A 244 -8.84 -4.32 17.81
N THR A 245 -9.10 -3.31 18.65
CA THR A 245 -10.28 -3.28 19.53
C THR A 245 -11.57 -3.36 18.73
N LEU A 246 -11.66 -2.60 17.64
CA LEU A 246 -12.83 -2.62 16.77
C LEU A 246 -12.98 -3.95 16.02
N LEU A 247 -11.88 -4.56 15.58
CA LEU A 247 -11.89 -5.88 14.96
C LEU A 247 -12.41 -6.94 15.93
N GLN A 248 -11.89 -6.98 17.16
CA GLN A 248 -12.34 -7.91 18.20
C GLN A 248 -13.84 -7.74 18.53
N LYS A 249 -14.29 -6.48 18.64
CA LYS A 249 -15.71 -6.16 18.84
C LYS A 249 -16.56 -6.63 17.67
N PHE A 250 -16.13 -6.40 16.45
CA PHE A 250 -16.83 -6.84 15.23
C PHE A 250 -16.94 -8.37 15.18
N MET A 251 -15.86 -9.08 15.49
CA MET A 251 -15.87 -10.55 15.56
C MET A 251 -16.88 -11.08 16.58
N ALA A 252 -16.93 -10.49 17.77
CA ALA A 252 -17.86 -10.92 18.82
C ALA A 252 -19.33 -10.55 18.53
N GLU A 253 -19.59 -9.32 18.09
CA GLU A 253 -20.96 -8.78 18.01
C GLU A 253 -21.64 -9.02 16.66
N LYS A 254 -20.87 -9.12 15.56
CA LYS A 254 -21.40 -9.21 14.19
C LYS A 254 -21.16 -10.56 13.54
N VAL A 255 -19.96 -11.13 13.75
CA VAL A 255 -19.57 -12.40 13.14
C VAL A 255 -20.01 -13.61 13.97
N GLY A 256 -20.21 -13.44 15.28
CA GLY A 256 -20.58 -14.54 16.20
C GLY A 256 -19.37 -15.43 16.56
N GLY A 257 -18.15 -14.87 16.46
CA GLY A 257 -16.92 -15.49 16.90
C GLY A 257 -16.52 -15.06 18.32
N SER A 258 -15.30 -15.44 18.76
CA SER A 258 -14.70 -14.93 19.99
C SER A 258 -13.73 -13.79 19.71
N ALA A 259 -13.79 -12.75 20.55
CA ALA A 259 -12.80 -11.66 20.50
C ALA A 259 -11.37 -12.17 20.79
N GLU A 260 -11.22 -13.22 21.60
CA GLU A 260 -9.94 -13.80 22.00
C GLU A 260 -9.27 -14.59 20.85
N ASP A 261 -10.05 -15.03 19.85
CA ASP A 261 -9.54 -15.76 18.69
C ASP A 261 -8.81 -14.89 17.67
N VAL A 262 -8.82 -13.56 17.87
CA VAL A 262 -8.23 -12.60 16.94
C VAL A 262 -7.45 -11.52 17.69
N TYR A 263 -6.22 -11.28 17.27
CA TYR A 263 -5.42 -10.14 17.66
C TYR A 263 -4.67 -9.62 16.45
N ALA A 264 -4.86 -8.36 16.10
CA ALA A 264 -4.23 -7.69 14.97
C ALA A 264 -3.34 -6.55 15.47
N ALA A 265 -2.04 -6.75 15.45
CA ALA A 265 -1.06 -5.69 15.69
C ALA A 265 -0.90 -4.78 14.46
N ASP A 266 -1.28 -5.28 13.28
CA ASP A 266 -1.29 -4.56 12.01
C ASP A 266 -2.53 -4.91 11.17
N GLY A 267 -2.70 -4.21 10.04
CA GLY A 267 -3.79 -4.47 9.10
C GLY A 267 -3.44 -5.49 8.01
N SER A 268 -2.16 -5.79 7.83
CA SER A 268 -1.65 -6.55 6.69
C SER A 268 -1.38 -8.02 6.96
N GLY A 269 -1.26 -8.41 8.24
CA GLY A 269 -0.84 -9.75 8.63
C GLY A 269 0.66 -9.99 8.51
N LEU A 270 1.47 -8.93 8.38
CA LEU A 270 2.94 -9.04 8.33
C LEU A 270 3.55 -9.14 9.73
N SER A 271 2.85 -8.64 10.74
CA SER A 271 3.30 -8.66 12.14
C SER A 271 3.43 -10.08 12.66
N THR A 272 4.54 -10.35 13.34
CA THR A 272 4.74 -11.62 14.06
C THR A 272 3.91 -11.70 15.35
N LEU A 273 3.23 -10.62 15.73
CA LEU A 273 2.35 -10.56 16.90
C LEU A 273 0.90 -10.91 16.56
N ASP A 274 0.51 -10.89 15.29
CA ASP A 274 -0.86 -11.23 14.88
C ASP A 274 -1.24 -12.65 15.29
N ARG A 275 -2.47 -12.80 15.71
CA ARG A 275 -3.05 -14.10 16.09
C ARG A 275 -4.43 -14.22 15.49
N VAL A 276 -4.68 -15.35 14.84
CA VAL A 276 -6.00 -15.66 14.27
C VAL A 276 -6.19 -17.18 14.25
N THR A 277 -7.39 -17.65 14.54
CA THR A 277 -7.72 -19.07 14.38
C THR A 277 -8.31 -19.34 12.98
N ALA A 278 -8.12 -20.53 12.45
CA ALA A 278 -8.77 -20.93 11.20
C ALA A 278 -10.32 -20.87 11.34
N ARG A 279 -10.84 -21.13 12.54
CA ARG A 279 -12.26 -21.05 12.84
C ARG A 279 -12.78 -19.61 12.69
N SER A 280 -12.11 -18.64 13.28
CA SER A 280 -12.53 -17.22 13.20
C SER A 280 -12.48 -16.70 11.74
N LEU A 281 -11.52 -17.16 10.92
CA LEU A 281 -11.51 -16.84 9.50
C LEU A 281 -12.70 -17.44 8.75
N VAL A 282 -13.07 -18.69 9.02
CA VAL A 282 -14.24 -19.31 8.39
C VAL A 282 -15.53 -18.61 8.83
N GLN A 283 -15.66 -18.24 10.12
CA GLN A 283 -16.82 -17.48 10.61
C GLN A 283 -16.90 -16.10 9.92
N LEU A 284 -15.77 -15.39 9.79
CA LEU A 284 -15.71 -14.11 9.07
C LEU A 284 -16.11 -14.28 7.59
N LEU A 285 -15.63 -15.30 6.92
CA LEU A 285 -15.98 -15.60 5.52
C LEU A 285 -17.46 -15.95 5.38
N ALA A 286 -18.04 -16.73 6.31
CA ALA A 286 -19.47 -17.03 6.30
C ALA A 286 -20.32 -15.76 6.52
N HIS A 287 -19.91 -14.87 7.43
CA HIS A 287 -20.55 -13.57 7.63
C HIS A 287 -20.47 -12.71 6.36
N ALA A 288 -19.29 -12.64 5.73
CA ALA A 288 -19.09 -11.89 4.49
C ALA A 288 -19.97 -12.43 3.35
N HIS A 289 -20.12 -13.74 3.23
CA HIS A 289 -20.99 -14.38 2.23
C HIS A 289 -22.47 -14.03 2.42
N GLY A 290 -22.91 -13.87 3.65
CA GLY A 290 -24.29 -13.45 3.98
C GLY A 290 -24.54 -11.95 3.94
N SER A 291 -23.53 -11.13 3.61
CA SER A 291 -23.62 -9.67 3.65
C SER A 291 -24.10 -9.08 2.31
N PRO A 292 -24.68 -7.86 2.31
CA PRO A 292 -25.10 -7.19 1.06
C PRO A 292 -23.95 -6.94 0.06
N TRP A 293 -22.70 -6.93 0.53
CA TRP A 293 -21.48 -6.73 -0.26
C TRP A 293 -20.76 -8.04 -0.61
N ALA A 294 -21.41 -9.20 -0.43
CA ALA A 294 -20.83 -10.52 -0.69
C ALA A 294 -20.25 -10.66 -2.10
N ALA A 295 -20.99 -10.21 -3.12
CA ALA A 295 -20.55 -10.31 -4.50
C ALA A 295 -19.25 -9.53 -4.78
N ASP A 296 -19.14 -8.32 -4.25
CA ASP A 296 -17.95 -7.48 -4.40
C ASP A 296 -16.75 -8.09 -3.64
N PHE A 297 -17.00 -8.65 -2.46
CA PHE A 297 -15.95 -9.32 -1.68
C PHE A 297 -15.42 -10.57 -2.41
N HIS A 298 -16.32 -11.44 -2.89
CA HIS A 298 -15.93 -12.61 -3.70
C HIS A 298 -15.13 -12.20 -4.93
N ALA A 299 -15.60 -11.18 -5.67
CA ALA A 299 -14.93 -10.66 -6.85
C ALA A 299 -13.57 -10.02 -6.55
N SER A 300 -13.31 -9.61 -5.31
CA SER A 300 -12.02 -9.07 -4.89
C SER A 300 -10.93 -10.13 -4.69
N LEU A 301 -11.30 -11.41 -4.57
CA LEU A 301 -10.35 -12.49 -4.27
C LEU A 301 -9.67 -13.02 -5.53
N PRO A 302 -8.38 -13.41 -5.48
CA PRO A 302 -7.72 -14.18 -6.55
C PRO A 302 -8.41 -15.51 -6.84
N VAL A 303 -8.35 -15.94 -8.11
CA VAL A 303 -8.97 -17.18 -8.61
C VAL A 303 -7.90 -18.23 -8.92
N ALA A 304 -8.10 -19.45 -8.43
CA ALA A 304 -7.17 -20.56 -8.64
C ALA A 304 -6.99 -20.89 -10.13
N GLY A 305 -5.74 -21.00 -10.55
CA GLY A 305 -5.36 -21.32 -11.93
C GLY A 305 -5.44 -20.16 -12.91
N GLU A 306 -6.05 -19.02 -12.56
CA GLU A 306 -6.39 -17.93 -13.47
C GLU A 306 -5.72 -16.59 -13.15
N SER A 307 -5.80 -16.12 -11.92
CA SER A 307 -5.45 -14.73 -11.62
C SER A 307 -4.40 -14.56 -10.51
N GLU A 308 -3.62 -13.52 -10.66
CA GLU A 308 -2.63 -12.98 -9.73
C GLU A 308 -1.82 -14.07 -9.00
N LEU A 309 -1.86 -14.08 -7.66
CA LEU A 309 -1.08 -14.97 -6.82
C LEU A 309 -1.50 -16.45 -6.87
N LEU A 310 -2.70 -16.75 -7.38
CA LEU A 310 -3.21 -18.10 -7.59
C LEU A 310 -3.10 -18.59 -9.04
N ARG A 311 -2.63 -17.77 -9.98
CA ARG A 311 -2.56 -18.08 -11.43
C ARG A 311 -1.86 -19.39 -11.76
N HIS A 312 -0.90 -19.81 -10.97
CA HIS A 312 -0.12 -21.02 -11.20
C HIS A 312 -0.42 -22.14 -10.18
N ARG A 313 -1.44 -21.94 -9.31
CA ARG A 313 -1.82 -22.90 -8.27
C ARG A 313 -3.07 -23.63 -8.68
N MET A 314 -3.19 -24.91 -8.31
CA MET A 314 -4.36 -25.77 -8.52
C MET A 314 -4.84 -25.87 -9.97
N ARG A 315 -3.95 -25.66 -10.96
CA ARG A 315 -4.26 -25.89 -12.36
C ARG A 315 -4.60 -27.34 -12.62
N TYR A 316 -5.51 -27.61 -13.55
CA TYR A 316 -5.92 -28.95 -13.92
C TYR A 316 -6.58 -29.75 -12.77
N THR A 317 -7.12 -29.06 -11.78
CA THR A 317 -7.90 -29.64 -10.68
C THR A 317 -9.31 -29.08 -10.67
N PRO A 318 -10.26 -29.68 -9.92
CA PRO A 318 -11.62 -29.13 -9.77
C PRO A 318 -11.66 -27.72 -9.16
N ALA A 319 -10.58 -27.25 -8.53
CA ALA A 319 -10.48 -25.90 -7.98
C ALA A 319 -10.17 -24.82 -9.04
N HIS A 320 -9.69 -25.21 -10.25
CA HIS A 320 -9.37 -24.26 -11.33
C HIS A 320 -10.59 -23.47 -11.75
N GLY A 321 -10.50 -22.14 -11.75
CA GLY A 321 -11.62 -21.24 -12.09
C GLY A 321 -12.75 -21.20 -11.07
N ASN A 322 -12.64 -21.96 -9.98
CA ASN A 322 -13.71 -22.22 -9.01
C ASN A 322 -13.34 -21.76 -7.57
N LEU A 323 -12.08 -21.93 -7.17
CA LEU A 323 -11.65 -21.54 -5.84
C LEU A 323 -11.20 -20.08 -5.83
N HIS A 324 -11.84 -19.25 -5.00
CA HIS A 324 -11.58 -17.83 -4.80
C HIS A 324 -10.99 -17.62 -3.41
N ALA A 325 -9.70 -17.24 -3.29
CA ALA A 325 -9.09 -17.18 -1.97
C ALA A 325 -7.94 -16.17 -1.86
N LYS A 326 -7.77 -15.63 -0.64
CA LYS A 326 -6.62 -14.82 -0.26
C LYS A 326 -5.49 -15.73 0.23
N THR A 327 -4.29 -15.47 -0.25
CA THR A 327 -3.06 -16.12 0.21
C THR A 327 -2.41 -15.33 1.35
N GLY A 328 -1.74 -16.03 2.27
CA GLY A 328 -0.81 -15.46 3.24
C GLY A 328 0.54 -16.17 3.15
N THR A 329 1.64 -15.41 3.13
CA THR A 329 2.98 -15.99 3.10
C THR A 329 3.95 -15.10 3.86
N THR A 330 4.56 -15.64 4.91
CA THR A 330 5.71 -15.07 5.60
C THR A 330 6.85 -16.09 5.62
N ASN A 331 7.89 -15.85 6.42
CA ASN A 331 8.99 -16.82 6.51
C ASN A 331 8.56 -18.16 7.12
N ASP A 332 7.62 -18.11 8.08
CA ASP A 332 7.25 -19.26 8.91
C ASP A 332 5.75 -19.62 8.80
N VAL A 333 4.98 -18.91 7.94
CA VAL A 333 3.54 -19.10 7.79
C VAL A 333 3.15 -19.22 6.33
N ILE A 334 2.31 -20.19 6.01
CA ILE A 334 1.56 -20.28 4.75
C ILE A 334 0.08 -20.38 5.10
N ALA A 335 -0.74 -19.56 4.43
CA ALA A 335 -2.18 -19.58 4.62
C ALA A 335 -2.92 -19.47 3.28
N LEU A 336 -4.15 -19.99 3.27
CA LEU A 336 -5.11 -19.85 2.19
C LEU A 336 -6.51 -19.86 2.82
N ALA A 337 -7.30 -18.80 2.58
CA ALA A 337 -8.66 -18.70 3.09
C ALA A 337 -9.58 -18.07 2.04
N GLY A 338 -10.79 -18.60 1.91
CA GLY A 338 -11.73 -18.13 0.89
C GLY A 338 -12.91 -19.08 0.69
N TYR A 339 -13.35 -19.17 -0.56
CA TYR A 339 -14.53 -19.94 -0.96
C TYR A 339 -14.20 -20.89 -2.11
N VAL A 340 -14.94 -21.99 -2.14
CA VAL A 340 -14.91 -22.94 -3.26
C VAL A 340 -16.30 -23.54 -3.44
N THR A 341 -16.74 -23.69 -4.69
CA THR A 341 -17.98 -24.40 -4.99
C THR A 341 -17.71 -25.91 -5.07
N ALA A 342 -18.37 -26.68 -4.20
CA ALA A 342 -18.32 -28.12 -4.21
C ALA A 342 -19.07 -28.72 -5.42
N ARG A 343 -18.85 -30.03 -5.72
CA ARG A 343 -19.44 -30.68 -6.89
C ARG A 343 -20.97 -30.65 -6.95
N ASN A 344 -21.62 -30.59 -5.78
CA ASN A 344 -23.09 -30.48 -5.67
C ASN A 344 -23.61 -29.04 -5.75
N GLY A 345 -22.75 -28.06 -6.04
CA GLY A 345 -23.11 -26.63 -6.10
C GLY A 345 -23.10 -25.89 -4.76
N GLU A 346 -22.77 -26.56 -3.66
CA GLU A 346 -22.67 -25.93 -2.33
C GLU A 346 -21.41 -25.05 -2.27
N ILE A 347 -21.52 -23.81 -1.77
CA ILE A 347 -20.38 -22.93 -1.54
C ILE A 347 -19.81 -23.23 -0.16
N LEU A 348 -18.54 -23.61 -0.11
CA LEU A 348 -17.81 -23.89 1.12
C LEU A 348 -16.87 -22.74 1.42
N ALA A 349 -16.95 -22.18 2.63
CA ALA A 349 -15.94 -21.29 3.20
C ALA A 349 -14.85 -22.13 3.87
N PHE A 350 -13.59 -21.82 3.64
CA PHE A 350 -12.46 -22.57 4.18
C PHE A 350 -11.31 -21.66 4.63
N ALA A 351 -10.51 -22.14 5.58
CA ALA A 351 -9.27 -21.51 5.99
C ALA A 351 -8.21 -22.57 6.36
N PHE A 352 -7.05 -22.49 5.75
CA PHE A 352 -5.88 -23.30 6.06
C PHE A 352 -4.76 -22.38 6.54
N ILE A 353 -4.15 -22.73 7.69
CA ILE A 353 -3.02 -22.00 8.26
C ILE A 353 -1.96 -23.05 8.66
N TYR A 354 -0.77 -22.89 8.14
CA TYR A 354 0.41 -23.64 8.52
C TYR A 354 1.43 -22.71 9.15
N ASN A 355 1.92 -23.09 10.33
CA ASN A 355 3.04 -22.44 11.02
C ASN A 355 4.21 -23.42 11.06
N GLY A 356 5.29 -23.13 10.36
CA GLY A 356 6.47 -23.99 10.32
C GLY A 356 7.43 -23.65 9.19
N ARG A 357 8.54 -24.41 9.11
CA ARG A 357 9.64 -24.13 8.18
C ARG A 357 9.48 -24.76 6.80
N ASP A 358 8.70 -25.83 6.70
CA ASP A 358 8.49 -26.56 5.45
C ASP A 358 7.35 -25.95 4.63
N ARG A 359 7.60 -24.79 4.09
CA ARG A 359 6.61 -24.00 3.34
C ARG A 359 6.23 -24.60 1.99
N TRP A 360 7.12 -25.38 1.38
CA TRP A 360 6.87 -25.98 0.07
C TRP A 360 5.84 -27.10 0.17
N ASN A 361 6.08 -28.08 1.04
CA ASN A 361 5.15 -29.17 1.26
C ASN A 361 3.84 -28.66 1.87
N ALA A 362 3.89 -27.69 2.78
CA ALA A 362 2.69 -27.07 3.32
C ALA A 362 1.82 -26.40 2.24
N ARG A 363 2.43 -25.66 1.30
CA ARG A 363 1.72 -25.05 0.19
C ARG A 363 1.07 -26.10 -0.72
N GLU A 364 1.78 -27.16 -1.04
CA GLU A 364 1.26 -28.27 -1.85
C GLU A 364 0.10 -28.98 -1.15
N ALA A 365 0.23 -29.28 0.15
CA ALA A 365 -0.84 -29.88 0.96
C ALA A 365 -2.11 -28.97 0.99
N ILE A 366 -1.93 -27.67 1.12
CA ILE A 366 -3.03 -26.69 1.07
C ILE A 366 -3.69 -26.70 -0.33
N ASP A 367 -2.91 -26.77 -1.41
CA ASP A 367 -3.46 -26.83 -2.78
C ASP A 367 -4.25 -28.11 -3.02
N VAL A 368 -3.75 -29.25 -2.56
CA VAL A 368 -4.45 -30.54 -2.61
C VAL A 368 -5.75 -30.48 -1.78
N SER A 369 -5.71 -29.88 -0.58
CA SER A 369 -6.90 -29.73 0.27
C SER A 369 -7.96 -28.87 -0.40
N GLY A 370 -7.57 -27.73 -1.01
CA GLY A 370 -8.48 -26.88 -1.76
C GLY A 370 -9.12 -27.58 -2.97
N ALA A 371 -8.32 -28.36 -3.71
CA ALA A 371 -8.82 -29.17 -4.83
C ALA A 371 -9.77 -30.29 -4.36
N THR A 372 -9.51 -30.87 -3.19
CA THR A 372 -10.38 -31.88 -2.58
C THR A 372 -11.73 -31.29 -2.17
N LEU A 373 -11.75 -30.08 -1.60
CA LEU A 373 -12.99 -29.37 -1.29
C LEU A 373 -13.82 -29.10 -2.55
N ALA A 374 -13.18 -28.72 -3.66
CA ALA A 374 -13.86 -28.53 -4.94
C ALA A 374 -14.46 -29.82 -5.51
N ALA A 375 -13.82 -30.96 -5.24
CA ALA A 375 -14.30 -32.29 -5.65
C ALA A 375 -15.33 -32.89 -4.68
N PHE A 376 -15.52 -32.29 -3.51
CA PHE A 376 -16.42 -32.82 -2.47
C PHE A 376 -17.87 -32.80 -2.93
N ALA A 377 -18.62 -33.79 -2.51
CA ALA A 377 -20.09 -33.83 -2.59
C ALA A 377 -20.62 -34.43 -1.29
N ARG A 378 -21.54 -33.72 -0.66
CA ARG A 378 -22.26 -34.24 0.51
C ARG A 378 -23.17 -35.38 0.00
N GLN A 379 -23.10 -36.55 0.66
CA GLN A 379 -24.00 -37.69 0.40
C GLN A 379 -25.36 -37.43 0.99
#